data_fed29095d64fc0967ad36f858e1abb02
#
_entry.id   fed29095d64fc0967ad36f858e1abb02
#
_cell.length_a   1.000
_cell.length_b   1.000
_cell.length_c   1.000
_cell.angle_alpha   90.00
_cell.angle_beta   90.00
_cell.angle_gamma   90.00
#
_symmetry.space_group_name_H-M   'P 1'
#
loop_
_entity.id
_entity.type
_entity.pdbx_description
1 polymer ?
#
loop_
_entity_poly.entity_id
_entity_poly.type
_entity_poly.pdbx_seq_one_letter_code
_entity_poly.pdbx_strand_id
1 'polypeptide(L)'
;MDPYSASKGAAELVVASYRQSFFPPERVDQHGVKLASVRAGNVIGGGDWAQDRIMADIARSLSRGQPVQVRNPRSLRPWQHVLEPLGGYLLLAARMLTAPDGARLADAWNFGPSSLEVVTVGALVDLFLAAWGSGSWQDASSSAQPHEARLLRLSIDKAVTLLGWRPRWSASEAVRRAALWYRRFYEQDPAARVAGSMRNACLADIADYEATGSAAHLHPEAK
;
A
#
# COMPACT_ATOMS: atom_id res chain seq x y z
N MET A 1 -16.94 2.69 -16.66
CA MET A 1 -15.89 3.74 -16.72
C MET A 1 -16.32 4.85 -15.78
N ASP A 2 -15.41 5.31 -14.93
CA ASP A 2 -15.67 6.38 -13.97
C ASP A 2 -14.56 7.44 -14.09
N PRO A 3 -14.80 8.70 -13.63
CA PRO A 3 -13.83 9.79 -13.77
C PRO A 3 -12.50 9.53 -13.06
N TYR A 4 -12.50 8.80 -11.95
CA TYR A 4 -11.27 8.46 -11.22
C TYR A 4 -10.39 7.53 -12.05
N SER A 5 -10.94 6.41 -12.54
CA SER A 5 -10.19 5.46 -13.39
C SER A 5 -9.69 6.14 -14.68
N ALA A 6 -10.52 6.99 -15.28
CA ALA A 6 -10.13 7.77 -16.45
C ALA A 6 -8.96 8.71 -16.16
N SER A 7 -8.97 9.42 -15.03
CA SER A 7 -7.89 10.34 -14.63
C SER A 7 -6.57 9.60 -14.39
N LYS A 8 -6.62 8.40 -13.78
CA LYS A 8 -5.42 7.58 -13.58
C LYS A 8 -4.85 7.06 -14.90
N GLY A 9 -5.71 6.62 -15.82
CA GLY A 9 -5.29 6.21 -17.17
C GLY A 9 -4.69 7.37 -17.96
N ALA A 10 -5.29 8.55 -17.90
CA ALA A 10 -4.77 9.76 -18.55
C ALA A 10 -3.39 10.16 -18.01
N ALA A 11 -3.17 10.06 -16.69
CA ALA A 11 -1.87 10.33 -16.10
C ALA A 11 -0.76 9.41 -16.66
N GLU A 12 -1.06 8.12 -16.85
CA GLU A 12 -0.10 7.19 -17.47
C GLU A 12 0.22 7.55 -18.92
N LEU A 13 -0.79 7.97 -19.69
CA LEU A 13 -0.58 8.43 -21.08
C LEU A 13 0.30 9.68 -21.13
N VAL A 14 0.06 10.64 -20.23
CA VAL A 14 0.89 11.86 -20.12
C VAL A 14 2.33 11.50 -19.77
N VAL A 15 2.55 10.67 -18.75
CA VAL A 15 3.91 10.25 -18.35
C VAL A 15 4.62 9.52 -19.50
N ALA A 16 3.93 8.61 -20.19
CA ALA A 16 4.48 7.88 -21.34
C ALA A 16 4.85 8.84 -22.49
N SER A 17 3.98 9.83 -22.80
CA SER A 17 4.24 10.85 -23.81
C SER A 17 5.48 11.68 -23.47
N TYR A 18 5.60 12.17 -22.23
CA TYR A 18 6.78 12.92 -21.79
C TYR A 18 8.05 12.09 -21.89
N ARG A 19 8.01 10.83 -21.44
CA ARG A 19 9.16 9.91 -21.52
C ARG A 19 9.62 9.70 -22.96
N GLN A 20 8.68 9.49 -23.89
CA GLN A 20 9.03 9.23 -25.29
C GLN A 20 9.49 10.49 -26.04
N SER A 21 8.87 11.64 -25.75
CA SER A 21 9.10 12.86 -26.52
C SER A 21 10.30 13.68 -26.00
N PHE A 22 10.47 13.78 -24.68
CA PHE A 22 11.45 14.64 -24.06
C PHE A 22 12.58 13.89 -23.35
N PHE A 23 12.28 12.70 -22.80
CA PHE A 23 13.21 11.95 -21.97
C PHE A 23 13.36 10.48 -22.40
N PRO A 24 13.58 10.19 -23.70
CA PRO A 24 13.73 8.81 -24.15
C PRO A 24 14.93 8.13 -23.47
N PRO A 25 14.77 6.94 -22.86
CA PRO A 25 15.83 6.26 -22.13
C PRO A 25 17.11 6.04 -22.94
N GLU A 26 16.99 5.90 -24.25
CA GLU A 26 18.12 5.69 -25.18
C GLU A 26 19.00 6.94 -25.35
N ARG A 27 18.50 8.10 -24.95
CA ARG A 27 19.20 9.38 -25.02
C ARG A 27 19.47 10.00 -23.64
N VAL A 28 19.50 9.17 -22.60
CA VAL A 28 19.72 9.62 -21.22
C VAL A 28 21.02 10.43 -21.08
N ASP A 29 22.05 10.10 -21.84
CA ASP A 29 23.34 10.82 -21.84
C ASP A 29 23.20 12.28 -22.32
N GLN A 30 22.16 12.61 -23.09
CA GLN A 30 21.91 13.95 -23.59
C GLN A 30 21.10 14.81 -22.63
N HIS A 31 20.11 14.22 -21.92
CA HIS A 31 19.19 14.98 -21.08
C HIS A 31 19.29 14.65 -19.58
N GLY A 32 19.95 13.57 -19.17
CA GLY A 32 20.19 13.21 -17.77
C GLY A 32 18.96 12.77 -16.96
N VAL A 33 17.76 12.73 -17.57
CA VAL A 33 16.49 12.45 -16.88
C VAL A 33 16.06 11.00 -17.07
N LYS A 34 15.69 10.34 -15.98
CA LYS A 34 15.08 9.00 -16.00
C LYS A 34 13.67 9.11 -15.42
N LEU A 35 12.64 8.96 -16.25
CA LEU A 35 11.22 9.15 -15.89
C LEU A 35 10.51 7.82 -15.77
N ALA A 36 10.05 7.47 -14.55
CA ALA A 36 9.23 6.30 -14.30
C ALA A 36 7.89 6.68 -13.68
N SER A 37 6.85 5.87 -13.89
CA SER A 37 5.60 5.93 -13.14
C SER A 37 5.49 4.72 -12.23
N VAL A 38 4.91 4.91 -11.03
CA VAL A 38 4.72 3.85 -10.04
C VAL A 38 3.25 3.79 -9.61
N ARG A 39 2.74 2.58 -9.47
CA ARG A 39 1.36 2.32 -9.06
C ARG A 39 1.35 1.35 -7.89
N ALA A 40 0.47 1.60 -6.93
CA ALA A 40 0.22 0.71 -5.81
C ALA A 40 -1.26 0.30 -5.75
N GLY A 41 -1.54 -0.83 -5.14
CA GLY A 41 -2.90 -1.29 -4.85
C GLY A 41 -3.50 -0.58 -3.65
N ASN A 42 -4.38 -1.28 -2.92
CA ASN A 42 -4.98 -0.76 -1.69
C ASN A 42 -3.94 -0.68 -0.57
N VAL A 43 -3.42 0.53 -0.36
CA VAL A 43 -2.41 0.80 0.65
C VAL A 43 -3.07 1.14 1.97
N ILE A 44 -2.62 0.51 3.06
CA ILE A 44 -3.08 0.76 4.42
C ILE A 44 -1.90 1.05 5.34
N GLY A 45 -2.18 1.80 6.41
CA GLY A 45 -1.20 2.19 7.43
C GLY A 45 -1.86 3.06 8.47
N GLY A 46 -1.12 3.48 9.48
CA GLY A 46 -1.60 4.43 10.46
C GLY A 46 -1.59 5.87 9.94
N GLY A 47 -2.46 6.72 10.48
CA GLY A 47 -2.44 8.17 10.23
C GLY A 47 -3.20 8.67 9.01
N ASP A 48 -3.87 7.82 8.25
CA ASP A 48 -4.81 8.25 7.20
C ASP A 48 -6.18 8.52 7.84
N TRP A 49 -6.53 9.79 7.99
CA TRP A 49 -7.79 10.23 8.59
C TRP A 49 -8.83 10.64 7.56
N ALA A 50 -8.58 10.43 6.28
CA ALA A 50 -9.53 10.79 5.24
C ALA A 50 -10.87 10.04 5.43
N GLN A 51 -11.94 10.67 4.98
CA GLN A 51 -13.28 10.08 4.98
C GLN A 51 -13.32 8.91 4.00
N ASP A 52 -14.16 7.91 4.29
CA ASP A 52 -14.34 6.69 3.49
C ASP A 52 -13.05 5.84 3.35
N ARG A 53 -12.11 5.99 4.30
CA ARG A 53 -10.95 5.11 4.45
C ARG A 53 -11.24 4.05 5.51
N ILE A 54 -11.30 2.80 5.07
CA ILE A 54 -11.77 1.68 5.91
C ILE A 54 -11.02 1.57 7.24
N MET A 55 -9.69 1.73 7.27
CA MET A 55 -8.89 1.65 8.50
C MET A 55 -9.27 2.76 9.49
N ALA A 56 -9.40 3.99 9.00
CA ALA A 56 -9.78 5.14 9.82
C ALA A 56 -11.24 5.02 10.31
N ASP A 57 -12.14 4.52 9.46
CA ASP A 57 -13.56 4.37 9.81
C ASP A 57 -13.75 3.27 10.86
N ILE A 58 -13.04 2.14 10.76
CA ILE A 58 -13.00 1.10 11.80
C ILE A 58 -12.51 1.71 13.12
N ALA A 59 -11.36 2.37 13.11
CA ALA A 59 -10.76 2.95 14.30
C ALA A 59 -11.66 3.99 14.97
N ARG A 60 -12.32 4.85 14.18
CA ARG A 60 -13.31 5.84 14.68
C ARG A 60 -14.51 5.18 15.33
N SER A 61 -15.05 4.12 14.74
CA SER A 61 -16.20 3.39 15.30
C SER A 61 -15.83 2.74 16.63
N LEU A 62 -14.70 2.02 16.64
CA LEU A 62 -14.22 1.29 17.82
C LEU A 62 -13.86 2.24 18.97
N SER A 63 -13.23 3.38 18.69
CA SER A 63 -12.88 4.36 19.71
C SER A 63 -14.12 4.98 20.39
N ARG A 64 -15.30 4.86 19.77
CA ARG A 64 -16.59 5.31 20.32
C ARG A 64 -17.41 4.15 20.92
N GLY A 65 -16.86 2.95 20.95
CA GLY A 65 -17.60 1.75 21.37
C GLY A 65 -18.76 1.35 20.44
N GLN A 66 -18.70 1.78 19.17
CA GLN A 66 -19.77 1.55 18.19
C GLN A 66 -19.40 0.39 17.27
N PRO A 67 -20.37 -0.44 16.81
CA PRO A 67 -20.11 -1.46 15.80
C PRO A 67 -19.73 -0.82 14.47
N VAL A 68 -18.78 -1.43 13.78
CA VAL A 68 -18.31 -0.98 12.45
C VAL A 68 -19.35 -1.31 11.40
N GLN A 69 -19.74 -0.34 10.57
CA GLN A 69 -20.66 -0.56 9.46
C GLN A 69 -19.87 -0.92 8.19
N VAL A 70 -20.02 -2.16 7.69
CA VAL A 70 -19.26 -2.66 6.53
C VAL A 70 -20.18 -2.77 5.32
N ARG A 71 -19.95 -1.93 4.32
CA ARG A 71 -20.83 -1.81 3.14
C ARG A 71 -20.69 -2.98 2.15
N ASN A 72 -19.49 -3.50 1.95
CA ASN A 72 -19.19 -4.54 0.95
C ASN A 72 -18.25 -5.63 1.53
N PRO A 73 -18.68 -6.42 2.52
CA PRO A 73 -17.79 -7.33 3.24
C PRO A 73 -17.19 -8.45 2.36
N ARG A 74 -17.83 -8.78 1.25
CA ARG A 74 -17.38 -9.83 0.32
C ARG A 74 -16.43 -9.36 -0.76
N SER A 75 -16.21 -8.04 -0.89
CA SER A 75 -15.28 -7.49 -1.88
C SER A 75 -13.85 -7.88 -1.56
N LEU A 76 -13.13 -8.33 -2.58
CA LEU A 76 -11.71 -8.71 -2.50
C LEU A 76 -10.85 -7.52 -2.89
N ARG A 77 -9.83 -7.21 -2.08
CA ARG A 77 -8.88 -6.11 -2.35
C ARG A 77 -7.45 -6.54 -2.06
N PRO A 78 -6.49 -6.06 -2.84
CA PRO A 78 -5.07 -6.35 -2.67
C PRO A 78 -4.45 -5.41 -1.62
N TRP A 79 -4.73 -5.70 -0.34
CA TRP A 79 -4.24 -4.90 0.78
C TRP A 79 -2.75 -5.06 1.00
N GLN A 80 -2.05 -3.95 1.20
CA GLN A 80 -0.64 -3.93 1.54
C GLN A 80 -0.31 -2.80 2.51
N HIS A 81 0.72 -2.98 3.34
CA HIS A 81 1.19 -1.90 4.21
C HIS A 81 1.86 -0.79 3.38
N VAL A 82 1.77 0.45 3.84
CA VAL A 82 2.36 1.62 3.16
C VAL A 82 3.86 1.49 2.93
N LEU A 83 4.58 0.81 3.80
CA LEU A 83 6.01 0.58 3.66
C LEU A 83 6.36 -0.33 2.47
N GLU A 84 5.44 -1.19 2.02
CA GLU A 84 5.66 -2.05 0.85
C GLU A 84 5.90 -1.23 -0.43
N PRO A 85 4.94 -0.42 -0.90
CA PRO A 85 5.17 0.36 -2.10
C PRO A 85 6.26 1.43 -1.91
N LEU A 86 6.40 2.02 -0.72
CA LEU A 86 7.47 2.99 -0.46
C LEU A 86 8.85 2.34 -0.57
N GLY A 87 9.04 1.14 -0.03
CA GLY A 87 10.27 0.36 -0.21
C GLY A 87 10.57 0.07 -1.68
N GLY A 88 9.53 -0.29 -2.46
CA GLY A 88 9.62 -0.49 -3.90
C GLY A 88 10.01 0.78 -4.67
N TYR A 89 9.41 1.92 -4.31
CA TYR A 89 9.71 3.21 -4.93
C TYR A 89 11.16 3.63 -4.68
N LEU A 90 11.64 3.49 -3.44
CA LEU A 90 13.01 3.81 -3.08
C LEU A 90 14.01 2.88 -3.78
N LEU A 91 13.70 1.58 -3.86
CA LEU A 91 14.53 0.62 -4.57
C LEU A 91 14.61 0.96 -6.07
N LEU A 92 13.48 1.24 -6.72
CA LEU A 92 13.44 1.65 -8.12
C LEU A 92 14.29 2.91 -8.34
N ALA A 93 14.09 3.94 -7.53
CA ALA A 93 14.83 5.19 -7.62
C ALA A 93 16.35 4.97 -7.45
N ALA A 94 16.75 4.20 -6.44
CA ALA A 94 18.16 3.87 -6.22
C ALA A 94 18.77 3.14 -7.43
N ARG A 95 18.09 2.12 -7.95
CA ARG A 95 18.55 1.36 -9.13
C ARG A 95 18.62 2.24 -10.37
N MET A 96 17.64 3.09 -10.61
CA MET A 96 17.66 4.05 -11.70
C MET A 96 18.86 4.98 -11.63
N LEU A 97 19.28 5.40 -10.43
CA LEU A 97 20.37 6.32 -10.22
C LEU A 97 21.75 5.66 -10.28
N THR A 98 21.89 4.45 -9.71
CA THR A 98 23.20 3.84 -9.46
C THR A 98 23.57 2.70 -10.42
N ALA A 99 22.59 2.02 -11.03
CA ALA A 99 22.90 0.92 -11.93
C ALA A 99 23.39 1.41 -13.30
N PRO A 100 24.36 0.72 -13.92
CA PRO A 100 24.86 1.09 -15.26
C PRO A 100 23.75 1.11 -16.31
N ASP A 101 22.79 0.23 -16.22
CA ASP A 101 21.60 0.12 -17.09
C ASP A 101 20.36 0.78 -16.52
N GLY A 102 20.50 1.64 -15.51
CA GLY A 102 19.39 2.27 -14.77
C GLY A 102 18.41 3.04 -15.66
N ALA A 103 18.82 3.51 -16.83
CA ALA A 103 17.94 4.16 -17.81
C ALA A 103 16.84 3.21 -18.33
N ARG A 104 17.12 1.91 -18.45
CA ARG A 104 16.15 0.89 -18.88
C ARG A 104 15.01 0.67 -17.89
N LEU A 105 15.18 1.13 -16.64
CA LEU A 105 14.15 1.08 -15.61
C LEU A 105 13.17 2.27 -15.69
N ALA A 106 13.42 3.25 -16.56
CA ALA A 106 12.53 4.39 -16.80
C ALA A 106 11.26 3.95 -17.54
N ASP A 107 10.34 3.31 -16.81
CA ASP A 107 9.10 2.74 -17.32
C ASP A 107 8.00 2.74 -16.23
N ALA A 108 6.84 2.13 -16.52
CA ALA A 108 5.73 1.99 -15.61
C ALA A 108 5.88 0.74 -14.72
N TRP A 109 5.67 0.87 -13.40
CA TRP A 109 5.86 -0.17 -12.40
C TRP A 109 4.66 -0.33 -11.49
N ASN A 110 4.36 -1.56 -11.12
CA ASN A 110 3.34 -1.90 -10.13
C ASN A 110 3.98 -2.48 -8.88
N PHE A 111 3.50 -2.03 -7.72
CA PHE A 111 3.86 -2.56 -6.40
C PHE A 111 2.60 -2.97 -5.67
N GLY A 112 2.48 -4.22 -5.28
CA GLY A 112 1.29 -4.80 -4.67
C GLY A 112 1.60 -6.04 -3.87
N PRO A 113 0.62 -6.60 -3.13
CA PRO A 113 0.79 -7.86 -2.43
C PRO A 113 0.97 -9.01 -3.42
N SER A 114 1.44 -10.15 -2.94
CA SER A 114 1.46 -11.39 -3.70
C SER A 114 0.05 -11.71 -4.24
N SER A 115 -0.03 -12.23 -5.46
CA SER A 115 -1.31 -12.61 -6.09
C SER A 115 -2.09 -13.68 -5.31
N LEU A 116 -1.42 -14.40 -4.40
CA LEU A 116 -2.00 -15.41 -3.52
C LEU A 116 -2.63 -14.81 -2.25
N GLU A 117 -2.30 -13.57 -1.91
CA GLU A 117 -2.76 -12.89 -0.69
C GLU A 117 -3.88 -11.90 -0.99
N VAL A 118 -5.09 -12.43 -1.17
CA VAL A 118 -6.29 -11.58 -1.35
C VAL A 118 -7.20 -11.76 -0.16
N VAL A 119 -7.52 -10.67 0.51
CA VAL A 119 -8.35 -10.65 1.72
C VAL A 119 -9.65 -9.91 1.42
N THR A 120 -10.77 -10.47 1.87
CA THR A 120 -12.07 -9.79 1.79
C THR A 120 -12.11 -8.60 2.76
N VAL A 121 -12.97 -7.63 2.49
CA VAL A 121 -13.20 -6.51 3.40
C VAL A 121 -13.66 -6.99 4.77
N GLY A 122 -14.54 -8.00 4.84
CA GLY A 122 -14.98 -8.59 6.12
C GLY A 122 -13.82 -9.21 6.90
N ALA A 123 -12.99 -10.04 6.24
CA ALA A 123 -11.82 -10.64 6.88
C ALA A 123 -10.79 -9.59 7.33
N LEU A 124 -10.64 -8.49 6.59
CA LEU A 124 -9.82 -7.36 7.03
C LEU A 124 -10.36 -6.76 8.34
N VAL A 125 -11.68 -6.56 8.44
CA VAL A 125 -12.30 -6.04 9.67
C VAL A 125 -12.09 -7.00 10.83
N ASP A 126 -12.27 -8.31 10.63
CA ASP A 126 -12.02 -9.32 11.66
C ASP A 126 -10.57 -9.29 12.16
N LEU A 127 -9.59 -9.18 11.26
CA LEU A 127 -8.17 -9.02 11.60
C LEU A 127 -7.91 -7.73 12.40
N PHE A 128 -8.57 -6.63 12.01
CA PHE A 128 -8.45 -5.37 12.73
C PHE A 128 -9.03 -5.47 14.15
N LEU A 129 -10.23 -6.05 14.31
CA LEU A 129 -10.87 -6.28 15.60
C LEU A 129 -10.01 -7.14 16.52
N ALA A 130 -9.43 -8.21 15.99
CA ALA A 130 -8.52 -9.08 16.74
C ALA A 130 -7.29 -8.31 17.26
N ALA A 131 -6.70 -7.42 16.45
CA ALA A 131 -5.56 -6.60 16.86
C ALA A 131 -5.99 -5.44 17.79
N TRP A 132 -7.19 -4.90 17.63
CA TRP A 132 -7.75 -3.86 18.50
C TRP A 132 -8.10 -4.43 19.89
N GLY A 133 -8.54 -5.68 19.95
CA GLY A 133 -8.82 -6.40 21.19
C GLY A 133 -10.30 -6.39 21.61
N SER A 134 -11.17 -5.66 20.92
CA SER A 134 -12.60 -5.59 21.23
C SER A 134 -13.40 -5.04 20.05
N GLY A 135 -14.74 -5.11 20.15
CA GLY A 135 -15.66 -4.53 19.17
C GLY A 135 -16.36 -5.58 18.29
N SER A 136 -17.20 -5.09 17.42
CA SER A 136 -17.95 -5.91 16.45
C SER A 136 -18.19 -5.12 15.17
N TRP A 137 -18.65 -5.81 14.14
CA TRP A 137 -19.11 -5.16 12.91
C TRP A 137 -20.46 -5.69 12.45
N GLN A 138 -21.11 -4.95 11.59
CA GLN A 138 -22.40 -5.29 11.00
C GLN A 138 -22.31 -5.14 9.48
N ASP A 139 -22.97 -6.07 8.77
CA ASP A 139 -23.13 -5.98 7.32
C ASP A 139 -24.14 -4.86 6.99
N ALA A 140 -23.65 -3.79 6.40
CA ALA A 140 -24.41 -2.65 5.92
C ALA A 140 -24.53 -2.64 4.40
N SER A 141 -24.47 -3.81 3.75
CA SER A 141 -24.64 -3.94 2.31
C SER A 141 -26.01 -3.43 1.86
N SER A 142 -26.05 -2.73 0.75
CA SER A 142 -27.29 -2.24 0.14
C SER A 142 -27.27 -2.51 -1.36
N SER A 143 -28.40 -2.91 -1.92
CA SER A 143 -28.59 -3.09 -3.37
C SER A 143 -28.50 -1.79 -4.18
N ALA A 144 -28.60 -0.64 -3.51
CA ALA A 144 -28.51 0.68 -4.13
C ALA A 144 -27.06 1.20 -4.29
N GLN A 145 -26.05 0.44 -3.82
CA GLN A 145 -24.66 0.87 -3.92
C GLN A 145 -24.11 0.72 -5.34
N PRO A 146 -23.22 1.64 -5.78
CA PRO A 146 -22.56 1.52 -7.08
C PRO A 146 -21.83 0.17 -7.19
N HIS A 147 -21.84 -0.40 -8.40
CA HIS A 147 -21.16 -1.65 -8.68
C HIS A 147 -19.64 -1.45 -8.60
N GLU A 148 -19.04 -1.84 -7.49
CA GLU A 148 -17.58 -1.92 -7.37
C GLU A 148 -17.05 -3.20 -8.03
N ALA A 149 -15.89 -3.11 -8.69
CA ALA A 149 -15.21 -4.29 -9.21
C ALA A 149 -14.98 -5.31 -8.07
N ARG A 150 -15.51 -6.53 -8.26
CA ARG A 150 -15.40 -7.60 -7.25
C ARG A 150 -13.96 -8.02 -6.97
N LEU A 151 -13.11 -7.92 -7.98
CA LEU A 151 -11.69 -8.29 -7.90
C LEU A 151 -10.85 -7.19 -8.54
N LEU A 152 -9.90 -6.65 -7.79
CA LEU A 152 -8.85 -5.78 -8.28
C LEU A 152 -7.51 -6.46 -7.97
N ARG A 153 -6.67 -6.64 -8.97
CA ARG A 153 -5.30 -7.16 -8.81
C ARG A 153 -4.32 -6.32 -9.62
N LEU A 154 -3.10 -6.21 -9.13
CA LEU A 154 -1.96 -5.66 -9.87
C LEU A 154 -0.97 -6.80 -10.11
N SER A 155 -0.52 -6.99 -11.36
CA SER A 155 0.65 -7.83 -11.61
C SER A 155 1.90 -7.09 -11.13
N ILE A 156 2.69 -7.77 -10.30
CA ILE A 156 3.97 -7.29 -9.78
C ILE A 156 5.14 -8.03 -10.41
N ASP A 157 4.91 -8.90 -11.39
CA ASP A 157 5.91 -9.79 -11.99
C ASP A 157 7.13 -9.01 -12.50
N LYS A 158 6.89 -7.83 -13.08
CA LYS A 158 7.97 -6.95 -13.55
C LYS A 158 8.85 -6.47 -12.39
N ALA A 159 8.27 -6.06 -11.27
CA ALA A 159 9.02 -5.61 -10.10
C ALA A 159 9.80 -6.79 -9.47
N VAL A 160 9.21 -7.97 -9.42
CA VAL A 160 9.85 -9.19 -8.94
C VAL A 160 11.03 -9.56 -9.81
N THR A 161 10.84 -9.61 -11.13
CA THR A 161 11.83 -10.15 -12.08
C THR A 161 12.98 -9.16 -12.33
N LEU A 162 12.66 -7.87 -12.53
CA LEU A 162 13.67 -6.89 -12.97
C LEU A 162 14.29 -6.09 -11.83
N LEU A 163 13.55 -5.87 -10.72
CA LEU A 163 14.07 -5.17 -9.55
C LEU A 163 14.48 -6.11 -8.42
N GLY A 164 14.05 -7.37 -8.43
CA GLY A 164 14.17 -8.27 -7.29
C GLY A 164 13.30 -7.84 -6.09
N TRP A 165 12.34 -6.94 -6.31
CA TRP A 165 11.43 -6.49 -5.25
C TRP A 165 10.33 -7.52 -5.01
N ARG A 166 10.09 -7.82 -3.74
CA ARG A 166 8.98 -8.66 -3.29
C ARG A 166 8.33 -8.04 -2.06
N PRO A 167 6.99 -8.18 -1.90
CA PRO A 167 6.35 -7.77 -0.65
C PRO A 167 6.93 -8.59 0.51
N ARG A 168 7.11 -7.95 1.66
CA ARG A 168 7.72 -8.52 2.86
C ARG A 168 6.68 -8.91 3.91
N TRP A 169 5.63 -8.12 4.02
CA TRP A 169 4.55 -8.34 4.98
C TRP A 169 3.30 -8.82 4.29
N SER A 170 2.64 -9.81 4.91
CA SER A 170 1.33 -10.29 4.48
C SER A 170 0.25 -9.22 4.68
N ALA A 171 -0.91 -9.40 4.05
CA ALA A 171 -2.06 -8.55 4.27
C ALA A 171 -2.50 -8.55 5.75
N SER A 172 -2.42 -9.70 6.44
CA SER A 172 -2.74 -9.81 7.87
C SER A 172 -1.78 -9.01 8.74
N GLU A 173 -0.48 -9.03 8.45
CA GLU A 173 0.51 -8.22 9.17
C GLU A 173 0.30 -6.73 8.90
N ALA A 174 -0.01 -6.35 7.66
CA ALA A 174 -0.32 -4.98 7.30
C ALA A 174 -1.52 -4.43 8.09
N VAL A 175 -2.60 -5.23 8.20
CA VAL A 175 -3.80 -4.87 8.97
C VAL A 175 -3.48 -4.77 10.46
N ARG A 176 -2.77 -5.77 11.02
CA ARG A 176 -2.38 -5.79 12.42
C ARG A 176 -1.58 -4.54 12.82
N ARG A 177 -0.58 -4.16 12.04
CA ARG A 177 0.25 -2.98 12.30
C ARG A 177 -0.55 -1.69 12.23
N ALA A 178 -1.38 -1.53 11.20
CA ALA A 178 -2.25 -0.37 11.10
C ALA A 178 -3.23 -0.29 12.28
N ALA A 179 -3.87 -1.40 12.67
CA ALA A 179 -4.78 -1.45 13.82
C ALA A 179 -4.09 -1.05 15.12
N LEU A 180 -2.89 -1.59 15.39
CA LEU A 180 -2.12 -1.25 16.58
C LEU A 180 -1.67 0.21 16.59
N TRP A 181 -1.35 0.78 15.42
CA TRP A 181 -1.03 2.20 15.31
C TRP A 181 -2.23 3.06 15.71
N TYR A 182 -3.42 2.80 15.15
CA TYR A 182 -4.65 3.53 15.49
C TYR A 182 -5.05 3.33 16.96
N ARG A 183 -4.92 2.11 17.48
CA ARG A 183 -5.17 1.82 18.88
C ARG A 183 -4.28 2.65 19.80
N ARG A 184 -2.96 2.66 19.59
CA ARG A 184 -2.01 3.49 20.33
C ARG A 184 -2.35 4.98 20.27
N PHE A 185 -2.80 5.46 19.10
CA PHE A 185 -3.23 6.85 18.96
C PHE A 185 -4.43 7.17 19.86
N TYR A 186 -5.43 6.29 19.90
CA TYR A 186 -6.62 6.51 20.71
C TYR A 186 -6.41 6.25 22.20
N GLU A 187 -5.44 5.44 22.61
CA GLU A 187 -5.03 5.18 23.98
C GLU A 187 -4.28 6.38 24.60
N GLN A 188 -3.74 7.30 23.79
CA GLN A 188 -3.12 8.53 24.29
C GLN A 188 -4.16 9.47 24.89
N ASP A 189 -3.74 10.24 25.90
CA ASP A 189 -4.52 11.40 26.34
C ASP A 189 -4.85 12.30 25.16
N PRO A 190 -6.11 12.72 24.96
CA PRO A 190 -6.48 13.63 23.89
C PRO A 190 -5.60 14.90 23.81
N ALA A 191 -5.15 15.43 24.95
CA ALA A 191 -4.24 16.57 25.01
C ALA A 191 -2.82 16.25 24.50
N ALA A 192 -2.40 14.98 24.55
CA ALA A 192 -1.10 14.51 24.05
C ALA A 192 -1.11 14.15 22.56
N ARG A 193 -2.25 14.13 21.91
CA ARG A 193 -2.41 13.77 20.50
C ARG A 193 -1.99 14.90 19.56
N VAL A 194 -0.75 15.34 19.69
CA VAL A 194 -0.18 16.41 18.85
C VAL A 194 0.54 15.83 17.63
N ALA A 195 0.83 16.71 16.67
CA ALA A 195 1.65 16.31 15.51
C ALA A 195 2.97 15.71 15.96
N GLY A 196 3.29 14.52 15.46
CA GLY A 196 4.51 13.78 15.81
C GLY A 196 4.39 12.86 17.03
N SER A 197 3.28 12.84 17.77
CA SER A 197 3.11 11.94 18.94
C SER A 197 3.27 10.44 18.56
N MET A 198 2.94 10.07 17.31
CA MET A 198 3.07 8.72 16.79
C MET A 198 4.39 8.44 16.05
N ARG A 199 5.33 9.39 16.04
CA ARG A 199 6.60 9.25 15.32
C ARG A 199 7.37 8.00 15.71
N ASN A 200 7.44 7.69 16.99
CA ASN A 200 8.18 6.50 17.47
C ASN A 200 7.51 5.20 17.02
N ALA A 201 6.18 5.14 16.92
CA ALA A 201 5.48 3.99 16.36
C ALA A 201 5.82 3.79 14.88
N CYS A 202 5.86 4.87 14.10
CA CYS A 202 6.26 4.80 12.69
C CYS A 202 7.73 4.38 12.54
N LEU A 203 8.64 4.89 13.36
CA LEU A 203 10.06 4.50 13.32
C LEU A 203 10.27 3.04 13.69
N ALA A 204 9.50 2.51 14.65
CA ALA A 204 9.52 1.10 14.99
C ALA A 204 9.06 0.22 13.81
N ASP A 205 7.96 0.59 13.15
CA ASP A 205 7.49 -0.14 11.96
C ASP A 205 8.51 -0.09 10.82
N ILE A 206 9.19 1.03 10.61
CA ILE A 206 10.27 1.15 9.61
C ILE A 206 11.43 0.20 9.95
N ALA A 207 11.89 0.22 11.20
CA ALA A 207 13.00 -0.64 11.65
C ALA A 207 12.65 -2.14 11.49
N ASP A 208 11.44 -2.54 11.86
CA ASP A 208 10.96 -3.91 11.69
C ASP A 208 10.87 -4.30 10.20
N TYR A 209 10.41 -3.38 9.35
CA TYR A 209 10.33 -3.61 7.91
C TYR A 209 11.72 -3.80 7.29
N GLU A 210 12.68 -3.00 7.67
CA GLU A 210 14.08 -3.13 7.22
C GLU A 210 14.68 -4.47 7.67
N ALA A 211 14.48 -4.85 8.92
CA ALA A 211 14.98 -6.11 9.49
C ALA A 211 14.43 -7.33 8.74
N THR A 212 13.14 -7.31 8.36
CA THR A 212 12.52 -8.40 7.57
C THR A 212 13.20 -8.58 6.21
N GLY A 213 13.62 -7.49 5.56
CA GLY A 213 14.32 -7.53 4.28
C GLY A 213 15.74 -8.08 4.38
N SER A 214 16.42 -7.79 5.45
CA SER A 214 17.79 -8.30 5.69
C SER A 214 17.81 -9.82 5.91
N ALA A 215 16.79 -10.37 6.58
CA ALA A 215 16.68 -11.80 6.82
C ALA A 215 16.42 -12.61 5.52
N ALA A 216 15.69 -12.04 4.56
CA ALA A 216 15.40 -12.69 3.27
C ALA A 216 16.65 -12.87 2.37
N HIS A 217 17.69 -12.07 2.58
CA HIS A 217 18.97 -12.19 1.86
C HIS A 217 19.93 -13.22 2.47
N LEU A 218 19.64 -13.76 3.67
CA LEU A 218 20.49 -14.72 4.37
C LEU A 218 20.17 -16.19 4.05
N HIS A 219 19.15 -16.47 3.25
CA HIS A 219 18.87 -17.79 2.70
C HIS A 219 19.11 -17.77 1.18
N PRO A 220 20.36 -18.01 0.70
CA PRO A 220 20.55 -18.37 -0.70
C PRO A 220 19.89 -19.73 -0.92
N GLU A 221 19.11 -19.82 -1.96
CA GLU A 221 18.35 -20.99 -2.39
C GLU A 221 19.15 -22.30 -2.19
N ALA A 222 18.54 -23.22 -1.43
CA ALA A 222 18.91 -24.63 -1.55
C ALA A 222 18.63 -25.07 -3.00
N LYS A 223 19.67 -25.54 -3.65
CA LYS A 223 19.70 -26.05 -5.03
C LYS A 223 18.68 -27.14 -5.27
#